data_d9821894f88fd8aa98f19177f454f65b
#
_entry.id   d9821894f88fd8aa98f19177f454f65b
#
_cell.length_a   1.000
_cell.length_b   1.000
_cell.length_c   1.000
_cell.angle_alpha   90.00
_cell.angle_beta   90.00
_cell.angle_gamma   90.00
#
_symmetry.space_group_name_H-M   'P 1'
#
loop_
_entity.id
_entity.type
_entity.pdbx_description
1 polymer ?
#
loop_
_entity_poly.entity_id
_entity_poly.type
_entity_poly.pdbx_seq_one_letter_code
_entity_poly.pdbx_strand_id
1 'polypeptide(L)'
;MATCVGAHIRGEHPLEEANELGADCVQIFLSDPQSFKKPPPRPDAEELKSSGLPIYVHAPYLINVCSPKTSRRYGGRKILQDTCKAAETIGAAGVVVHGGHAEDDINEGFGRWARTLEQLKTTVPLFLENTAGGENAVARRFDDLARLWDAVQAADTKITVGFCFDTCHAHAAGEELSDAVERVLKIVGRIDLLHANDSQGEFGSGRDRHASPGQGKIGPDLMRHMIAAAGAPVIIEPHDAKTAGPDIVRAGIEFVRDALA
;
A
#
# COMPACT_ATOMS: atom_id res chain seq x y z
N MET A 1 -10.11 12.14 15.94
CA MET A 1 -9.06 11.26 16.50
C MET A 1 -7.78 11.67 15.81
N ALA A 2 -6.64 11.63 16.50
CA ALA A 2 -5.34 11.92 15.86
C ALA A 2 -5.06 10.88 14.77
N THR A 3 -4.46 11.30 13.67
CA THR A 3 -4.05 10.42 12.58
C THR A 3 -2.91 9.51 13.05
N CYS A 4 -3.01 8.20 12.85
CA CYS A 4 -1.92 7.26 13.17
C CYS A 4 -0.75 7.45 12.21
N VAL A 5 0.46 7.51 12.74
CA VAL A 5 1.71 7.64 11.97
C VAL A 5 2.64 6.49 12.31
N GLY A 6 3.15 5.81 11.31
CA GLY A 6 4.05 4.69 11.50
C GLY A 6 4.91 4.37 10.28
N ALA A 7 5.48 3.18 10.29
CA ALA A 7 6.42 2.74 9.27
C ALA A 7 6.22 1.28 8.85
N HIS A 8 6.70 0.95 7.66
CA HIS A 8 6.94 -0.42 7.27
C HIS A 8 8.18 -0.95 8.01
N ILE A 9 8.00 -2.01 8.78
CA ILE A 9 9.02 -2.59 9.66
C ILE A 9 9.35 -4.03 9.25
N ARG A 10 10.38 -4.61 9.86
CA ARG A 10 10.76 -6.01 9.57
C ARG A 10 9.67 -7.00 9.95
N GLY A 11 8.96 -6.70 11.06
CA GLY A 11 7.82 -7.47 11.51
C GLY A 11 8.17 -8.78 12.20
N GLU A 12 9.40 -8.96 12.66
CA GLU A 12 9.80 -10.09 13.52
C GLU A 12 9.16 -9.94 14.89
N HIS A 13 9.26 -8.74 15.49
CA HIS A 13 8.66 -8.35 16.78
C HIS A 13 7.91 -7.03 16.64
N PRO A 14 6.71 -7.00 15.98
CA PRO A 14 6.06 -5.75 15.59
C PRO A 14 5.77 -4.78 16.74
N LEU A 15 5.42 -5.28 17.91
CA LEU A 15 5.09 -4.43 19.07
C LEU A 15 6.35 -3.76 19.64
N GLU A 16 7.46 -4.50 19.72
CA GLU A 16 8.74 -3.96 20.20
C GLU A 16 9.29 -2.96 19.18
N GLU A 17 9.27 -3.30 17.90
CA GLU A 17 9.72 -2.42 16.82
C GLU A 17 8.89 -1.12 16.77
N ALA A 18 7.56 -1.20 16.91
CA ALA A 18 6.69 -0.04 16.98
C ALA A 18 7.04 0.88 18.16
N ASN A 19 7.23 0.30 19.34
CA ASN A 19 7.60 1.04 20.54
C ASN A 19 8.97 1.71 20.40
N GLU A 20 9.98 1.01 19.86
CA GLU A 20 11.31 1.57 19.59
C GLU A 20 11.26 2.77 18.66
N LEU A 21 10.40 2.73 17.65
CA LEU A 21 10.23 3.80 16.66
C LEU A 21 9.29 4.91 17.14
N GLY A 22 8.54 4.69 18.23
CA GLY A 22 7.47 5.57 18.68
C GLY A 22 6.32 5.63 17.65
N ALA A 23 6.09 4.54 16.92
CA ALA A 23 5.06 4.46 15.87
C ALA A 23 3.67 4.18 16.46
N ASP A 24 2.63 4.82 15.92
CA ASP A 24 1.23 4.63 16.31
C ASP A 24 0.57 3.48 15.53
N CYS A 25 1.17 3.04 14.44
CA CYS A 25 0.77 1.90 13.61
C CYS A 25 2.00 1.35 12.87
N VAL A 26 1.88 0.15 12.32
CA VAL A 26 2.97 -0.45 11.54
C VAL A 26 2.45 -1.16 10.31
N GLN A 27 3.32 -1.33 9.31
CA GLN A 27 3.09 -2.22 8.17
C GLN A 27 4.16 -3.30 8.15
N ILE A 28 3.74 -4.52 7.82
CA ILE A 28 4.63 -5.70 7.77
C ILE A 28 4.32 -6.56 6.55
N PHE A 29 5.31 -7.37 6.14
CA PHE A 29 5.07 -8.56 5.32
C PHE A 29 4.83 -9.78 6.22
N LEU A 30 3.88 -10.63 5.84
CA LEU A 30 3.65 -11.93 6.52
C LEU A 30 4.41 -13.08 5.88
N SER A 31 5.01 -12.84 4.70
CA SER A 31 5.88 -13.78 4.00
C SER A 31 6.90 -13.02 3.18
N ASP A 32 7.89 -13.71 2.62
CA ASP A 32 8.84 -13.12 1.69
C ASP A 32 8.09 -12.43 0.51
N PRO A 33 8.25 -11.10 0.33
CA PRO A 33 7.52 -10.34 -0.70
C PRO A 33 7.85 -10.75 -2.13
N GLN A 34 8.93 -11.50 -2.34
CA GLN A 34 9.35 -12.04 -3.63
C GLN A 34 9.01 -13.53 -3.81
N SER A 35 8.12 -14.07 -2.96
CA SER A 35 7.78 -15.49 -2.97
C SER A 35 6.27 -15.72 -3.14
N PHE A 36 5.91 -16.79 -3.85
CA PHE A 36 4.55 -17.32 -3.91
C PHE A 36 4.24 -18.32 -2.77
N LYS A 37 5.08 -18.37 -1.74
CA LYS A 37 4.84 -19.24 -0.58
C LYS A 37 3.76 -18.61 0.31
N LYS A 38 2.86 -19.49 0.79
CA LYS A 38 1.86 -19.11 1.78
C LYS A 38 2.54 -18.57 3.04
N PRO A 39 2.00 -17.48 3.64
CA PRO A 39 2.47 -17.01 4.94
C PRO A 39 2.46 -18.13 5.99
N PRO A 40 3.54 -18.31 6.76
CA PRO A 40 3.54 -19.26 7.87
C PRO A 40 2.62 -18.76 9.00
N PRO A 41 2.09 -19.66 9.84
CA PRO A 41 1.41 -19.25 11.06
C PRO A 41 2.35 -18.43 11.96
N ARG A 42 1.84 -17.35 12.56
CA ARG A 42 2.58 -16.56 13.53
C ARG A 42 2.29 -17.05 14.96
N PRO A 43 3.35 -17.31 15.77
CA PRO A 43 3.16 -17.73 17.16
C PRO A 43 2.58 -16.62 18.05
N ASP A 44 2.83 -15.34 17.69
CA ASP A 44 2.40 -14.13 18.38
C ASP A 44 1.04 -13.59 17.88
N ALA A 45 0.30 -14.33 17.06
CA ALA A 45 -0.90 -13.83 16.39
C ALA A 45 -1.96 -13.29 17.36
N GLU A 46 -2.24 -13.98 18.47
CA GLU A 46 -3.22 -13.55 19.47
C GLU A 46 -2.76 -12.29 20.25
N GLU A 47 -1.45 -12.20 20.50
CA GLU A 47 -0.85 -11.01 21.14
C GLU A 47 -1.00 -9.79 20.22
N LEU A 48 -0.66 -9.91 18.93
CA LEU A 48 -0.82 -8.86 17.95
C LEU A 48 -2.28 -8.41 17.84
N LYS A 49 -3.19 -9.37 17.75
CA LYS A 49 -4.63 -9.12 17.63
C LYS A 49 -5.21 -8.37 18.84
N SER A 50 -4.69 -8.62 20.04
CA SER A 50 -5.16 -8.00 21.28
C SER A 50 -4.41 -6.73 21.67
N SER A 51 -3.32 -6.39 20.97
CA SER A 51 -2.43 -5.29 21.33
C SER A 51 -3.07 -3.90 21.21
N GLY A 52 -4.06 -3.75 20.37
CA GLY A 52 -4.63 -2.44 20.02
C GLY A 52 -3.79 -1.61 19.06
N LEU A 53 -2.58 -2.06 18.67
CA LEU A 53 -1.75 -1.44 17.64
C LEU A 53 -2.35 -1.73 16.25
N PRO A 54 -2.72 -0.71 15.44
CA PRO A 54 -3.13 -0.95 14.07
C PRO A 54 -1.96 -1.54 13.25
N ILE A 55 -2.15 -2.74 12.71
CA ILE A 55 -1.17 -3.43 11.88
C ILE A 55 -1.72 -3.55 10.47
N TYR A 56 -1.02 -2.98 9.50
CA TYR A 56 -1.28 -3.15 8.08
C TYR A 56 -0.40 -4.27 7.55
N VAL A 57 -0.90 -5.00 6.56
CA VAL A 57 -0.14 -6.07 5.91
C VAL A 57 0.06 -5.72 4.45
N HIS A 58 1.31 -5.61 4.00
CA HIS A 58 1.58 -5.48 2.58
C HIS A 58 1.62 -6.86 1.94
N ALA A 59 0.85 -7.05 0.87
CA ALA A 59 0.85 -8.29 0.11
C ALA A 59 2.12 -8.42 -0.75
N PRO A 60 2.58 -9.66 -1.08
CA PRO A 60 3.76 -9.85 -1.90
C PRO A 60 3.72 -9.14 -3.26
N TYR A 61 4.83 -8.52 -3.67
CA TYR A 61 4.97 -7.77 -4.94
C TYR A 61 4.70 -8.61 -6.19
N LEU A 62 4.86 -9.94 -6.10
CA LEU A 62 4.63 -10.86 -7.21
C LEU A 62 3.16 -11.04 -7.58
N ILE A 63 2.25 -10.55 -6.76
CA ILE A 63 0.81 -10.64 -7.02
C ILE A 63 0.46 -9.77 -8.23
N ASN A 64 -0.02 -10.42 -9.28
CA ASN A 64 -0.56 -9.74 -10.44
C ASN A 64 -1.84 -10.46 -10.93
N VAL A 65 -2.97 -10.01 -10.41
CA VAL A 65 -4.30 -10.55 -10.76
C VAL A 65 -4.81 -10.04 -12.11
N CYS A 66 -4.13 -9.04 -12.69
CA CYS A 66 -4.45 -8.48 -14.00
C CYS A 66 -3.87 -9.28 -15.17
N SER A 67 -2.90 -10.17 -14.92
CA SER A 67 -2.20 -10.89 -15.98
C SER A 67 -3.14 -11.74 -16.85
N PRO A 68 -2.99 -11.72 -18.21
CA PRO A 68 -3.68 -12.65 -19.09
C PRO A 68 -3.25 -14.10 -18.88
N LYS A 69 -2.02 -14.32 -18.37
CA LYS A 69 -1.48 -15.65 -18.08
C LYS A 69 -2.21 -16.27 -16.90
N THR A 70 -3.01 -17.29 -17.18
CA THR A 70 -3.86 -17.98 -16.21
C THR A 70 -3.09 -18.43 -14.96
N SER A 71 -1.91 -19.04 -15.13
CA SER A 71 -1.09 -19.52 -14.00
C SER A 71 -0.64 -18.37 -13.08
N ARG A 72 -0.23 -17.21 -13.65
CA ARG A 72 0.18 -16.03 -12.87
C ARG A 72 -1.00 -15.42 -12.13
N ARG A 73 -2.13 -15.24 -12.83
CA ARG A 73 -3.35 -14.68 -12.26
C ARG A 73 -3.92 -15.52 -11.13
N TYR A 74 -4.06 -16.84 -11.33
CA TYR A 74 -4.56 -17.73 -10.29
C TYR A 74 -3.57 -17.90 -9.12
N GLY A 75 -2.27 -17.97 -9.41
CA GLY A 75 -1.23 -17.98 -8.39
C GLY A 75 -1.27 -16.71 -7.54
N GLY A 76 -1.33 -15.54 -8.17
CA GLY A 76 -1.46 -14.24 -7.50
C GLY A 76 -2.71 -14.17 -6.61
N ARG A 77 -3.88 -14.55 -7.15
CA ARG A 77 -5.12 -14.58 -6.35
C ARG A 77 -5.05 -15.55 -5.17
N LYS A 78 -4.44 -16.72 -5.36
CA LYS A 78 -4.27 -17.69 -4.27
C LYS A 78 -3.42 -17.12 -3.15
N ILE A 79 -2.29 -16.50 -3.47
CA ILE A 79 -1.40 -15.89 -2.47
C ILE A 79 -2.09 -14.69 -1.80
N LEU A 80 -2.83 -13.85 -2.54
CA LEU A 80 -3.62 -12.77 -1.96
C LEU A 80 -4.64 -13.31 -0.95
N GLN A 81 -5.37 -14.37 -1.31
CA GLN A 81 -6.31 -15.03 -0.39
C GLN A 81 -5.62 -15.59 0.86
N ASP A 82 -4.45 -16.22 0.69
CA ASP A 82 -3.68 -16.78 1.80
C ASP A 82 -3.11 -15.66 2.70
N THR A 83 -2.70 -14.52 2.12
CA THR A 83 -2.26 -13.31 2.84
C THR A 83 -3.42 -12.70 3.64
N CYS A 84 -4.59 -12.53 3.04
CA CYS A 84 -5.79 -12.04 3.76
C CYS A 84 -6.14 -12.94 4.95
N LYS A 85 -6.13 -14.25 4.78
CA LYS A 85 -6.39 -15.20 5.89
C LYS A 85 -5.36 -15.09 7.01
N ALA A 86 -4.08 -14.92 6.67
CA ALA A 86 -3.04 -14.72 7.68
C ALA A 86 -3.20 -13.35 8.38
N ALA A 87 -3.58 -12.30 7.65
CA ALA A 87 -3.90 -10.99 8.20
C ALA A 87 -5.09 -11.03 9.18
N GLU A 88 -6.12 -11.83 8.89
CA GLU A 88 -7.24 -12.06 9.81
C GLU A 88 -6.79 -12.65 11.17
N THR A 89 -5.80 -13.55 11.18
CA THR A 89 -5.33 -14.17 12.42
C THR A 89 -4.68 -13.20 13.38
N ILE A 90 -4.04 -12.16 12.86
CA ILE A 90 -3.39 -11.11 13.66
C ILE A 90 -4.27 -9.87 13.88
N GLY A 91 -5.53 -9.89 13.41
CA GLY A 91 -6.43 -8.75 13.51
C GLY A 91 -5.98 -7.53 12.74
N ALA A 92 -5.36 -7.71 11.55
CA ALA A 92 -4.83 -6.61 10.75
C ALA A 92 -5.90 -5.57 10.40
N ALA A 93 -5.51 -4.30 10.38
CA ALA A 93 -6.38 -3.17 10.02
C ALA A 93 -6.68 -3.10 8.52
N GLY A 94 -5.80 -3.66 7.68
CA GLY A 94 -5.97 -3.74 6.24
C GLY A 94 -4.85 -4.54 5.56
N VAL A 95 -5.12 -4.98 4.33
CA VAL A 95 -4.12 -5.60 3.45
C VAL A 95 -3.92 -4.70 2.24
N VAL A 96 -2.70 -4.22 2.03
CA VAL A 96 -2.32 -3.40 0.87
C VAL A 96 -1.87 -4.32 -0.26
N VAL A 97 -2.29 -4.02 -1.48
CA VAL A 97 -1.88 -4.76 -2.67
C VAL A 97 -1.76 -3.83 -3.88
N HIS A 98 -0.65 -3.92 -4.60
CA HIS A 98 -0.44 -3.18 -5.84
C HIS A 98 -1.52 -3.49 -6.88
N GLY A 99 -1.92 -2.50 -7.66
CA GLY A 99 -2.89 -2.66 -8.76
C GLY A 99 -2.47 -3.69 -9.81
N GLY A 100 -1.17 -3.95 -9.95
CA GLY A 100 -0.66 -4.87 -10.96
C GLY A 100 -0.72 -4.30 -12.38
N HIS A 101 -0.47 -5.15 -13.36
CA HIS A 101 -0.44 -4.72 -14.77
C HIS A 101 -1.02 -5.78 -15.70
N ALA A 102 -1.75 -5.33 -16.73
CA ALA A 102 -2.20 -6.16 -17.84
C ALA A 102 -1.07 -6.25 -18.88
N GLU A 103 -0.76 -7.47 -19.32
CA GLU A 103 0.22 -7.72 -20.40
C GLU A 103 -0.45 -7.64 -21.79
N ASP A 104 -1.77 -7.37 -21.80
CA ASP A 104 -2.64 -7.25 -22.97
C ASP A 104 -3.45 -5.93 -22.89
N ASP A 105 -4.75 -5.96 -23.14
CA ASP A 105 -5.62 -4.80 -22.99
C ASP A 105 -5.83 -4.44 -21.50
N ILE A 106 -5.60 -3.18 -21.15
CA ILE A 106 -5.75 -2.66 -19.79
C ILE A 106 -7.18 -2.82 -19.27
N ASN A 107 -8.19 -2.73 -20.15
CA ASN A 107 -9.60 -2.93 -19.81
C ASN A 107 -9.88 -4.35 -19.30
N GLU A 108 -9.20 -5.33 -19.91
CA GLU A 108 -9.27 -6.71 -19.44
C GLU A 108 -8.66 -6.84 -18.04
N GLY A 109 -7.63 -6.05 -17.74
CA GLY A 109 -7.03 -5.95 -16.41
C GLY A 109 -8.04 -5.50 -15.36
N PHE A 110 -8.81 -4.46 -15.64
CA PHE A 110 -9.89 -3.98 -14.74
C PHE A 110 -10.95 -5.07 -14.49
N GLY A 111 -11.41 -5.73 -15.55
CA GLY A 111 -12.37 -6.85 -15.42
C GLY A 111 -11.80 -8.05 -14.64
N ARG A 112 -10.48 -8.29 -14.71
CA ARG A 112 -9.83 -9.34 -13.91
C ARG A 112 -9.77 -8.98 -12.43
N TRP A 113 -9.60 -7.69 -12.08
CA TRP A 113 -9.72 -7.22 -10.71
C TRP A 113 -11.13 -7.43 -10.17
N ALA A 114 -12.17 -6.99 -10.86
CA ALA A 114 -13.56 -7.21 -10.45
C ALA A 114 -13.83 -8.70 -10.16
N ARG A 115 -13.48 -9.60 -11.10
CA ARG A 115 -13.60 -11.05 -10.90
C ARG A 115 -12.76 -11.60 -9.74
N THR A 116 -11.65 -10.98 -9.43
CA THR A 116 -10.83 -11.37 -8.27
C THR A 116 -11.54 -11.02 -6.97
N LEU A 117 -12.08 -9.80 -6.86
CA LEU A 117 -12.82 -9.32 -5.69
C LEU A 117 -14.07 -10.17 -5.40
N GLU A 118 -14.82 -10.57 -6.44
CA GLU A 118 -15.97 -11.46 -6.32
C GLU A 118 -15.63 -12.82 -5.73
N GLN A 119 -14.39 -13.28 -5.86
CA GLN A 119 -13.93 -14.59 -5.44
C GLN A 119 -13.12 -14.59 -4.13
N LEU A 120 -12.64 -13.41 -3.71
CA LEU A 120 -11.92 -13.28 -2.44
C LEU A 120 -12.88 -13.39 -1.26
N LYS A 121 -12.38 -13.97 -0.17
CA LYS A 121 -13.11 -14.12 1.09
C LYS A 121 -12.22 -13.64 2.22
N THR A 122 -12.54 -12.50 2.77
CA THR A 122 -11.82 -11.91 3.91
C THR A 122 -12.72 -10.98 4.69
N THR A 123 -12.47 -10.87 5.97
CA THR A 123 -13.07 -9.86 6.86
C THR A 123 -12.17 -8.65 7.03
N VAL A 124 -10.88 -8.75 6.66
CA VAL A 124 -9.94 -7.64 6.69
C VAL A 124 -10.12 -6.80 5.41
N PRO A 125 -10.19 -5.47 5.51
CA PRO A 125 -10.25 -4.59 4.34
C PRO A 125 -9.06 -4.81 3.40
N LEU A 126 -9.32 -4.73 2.09
CA LEU A 126 -8.30 -4.80 1.05
C LEU A 126 -8.09 -3.41 0.46
N PHE A 127 -6.87 -2.89 0.51
CA PHE A 127 -6.52 -1.58 -0.04
C PHE A 127 -5.75 -1.75 -1.34
N LEU A 128 -6.35 -1.30 -2.44
CA LEU A 128 -5.66 -1.21 -3.72
C LEU A 128 -4.68 -0.03 -3.67
N GLU A 129 -3.47 -0.25 -4.17
CA GLU A 129 -2.44 0.76 -4.19
C GLU A 129 -2.12 1.20 -5.62
N ASN A 130 -1.93 2.53 -5.83
CA ASN A 130 -1.38 3.03 -7.09
C ASN A 130 0.06 2.56 -7.30
N THR A 131 0.52 2.52 -8.54
CA THR A 131 1.81 1.92 -8.91
C THR A 131 2.70 2.89 -9.69
N ALA A 132 4.01 2.81 -9.46
CA ALA A 132 5.02 3.70 -10.05
C ALA A 132 5.14 3.57 -11.57
N GLY A 133 5.17 2.34 -12.08
CA GLY A 133 5.52 2.06 -13.47
C GLY A 133 4.98 0.74 -13.97
N GLY A 134 5.46 0.35 -15.15
CA GLY A 134 5.01 -0.84 -15.87
C GLY A 134 4.11 -0.50 -17.04
N GLU A 135 4.27 -1.23 -18.13
CA GLU A 135 3.37 -1.14 -19.28
C GLU A 135 2.01 -1.70 -18.89
N ASN A 136 0.94 -0.98 -19.23
CA ASN A 136 -0.44 -1.32 -18.86
C ASN A 136 -0.65 -1.59 -17.35
N ALA A 137 0.08 -0.87 -16.49
CA ALA A 137 -0.16 -0.90 -15.05
C ALA A 137 -1.50 -0.21 -14.75
N VAL A 138 -2.43 -0.98 -14.19
CA VAL A 138 -3.86 -0.60 -14.13
C VAL A 138 -4.17 0.50 -13.11
N ALA A 139 -3.27 0.77 -12.18
CA ALA A 139 -3.40 1.82 -11.17
C ALA A 139 -2.25 2.84 -11.24
N ARG A 140 -1.59 2.98 -12.41
CA ARG A 140 -0.46 3.89 -12.59
C ARG A 140 -0.91 5.34 -12.82
N ARG A 141 -1.77 5.53 -13.84
CA ARG A 141 -2.32 6.85 -14.19
C ARG A 141 -3.67 7.05 -13.52
N PHE A 142 -3.95 8.26 -13.08
CA PHE A 142 -5.22 8.55 -12.39
C PHE A 142 -6.44 8.32 -13.29
N ASP A 143 -6.31 8.53 -14.61
CA ASP A 143 -7.38 8.20 -15.55
C ASP A 143 -7.66 6.68 -15.59
N ASP A 144 -6.62 5.85 -15.54
CA ASP A 144 -6.76 4.40 -15.48
C ASP A 144 -7.22 3.94 -14.10
N LEU A 145 -6.76 4.60 -13.03
CA LEU A 145 -7.24 4.38 -11.67
C LEU A 145 -8.75 4.62 -11.57
N ALA A 146 -9.28 5.70 -12.19
CA ALA A 146 -10.71 5.96 -12.20
C ALA A 146 -11.50 4.82 -12.83
N ARG A 147 -11.03 4.30 -13.95
CA ARG A 147 -11.67 3.16 -14.66
C ARG A 147 -11.55 1.85 -13.87
N LEU A 148 -10.40 1.62 -13.23
CA LEU A 148 -10.23 0.50 -12.31
C LEU A 148 -11.22 0.62 -11.15
N TRP A 149 -11.34 1.83 -10.56
CA TRP A 149 -12.22 2.06 -9.42
C TRP A 149 -13.70 1.86 -9.76
N ASP A 150 -14.11 2.29 -10.95
CA ASP A 150 -15.46 1.98 -11.46
C ASP A 150 -15.71 0.47 -11.55
N ALA A 151 -14.73 -0.30 -12.04
CA ALA A 151 -14.83 -1.75 -12.10
C ALA A 151 -14.85 -2.42 -10.72
N VAL A 152 -14.09 -1.86 -9.75
CA VAL A 152 -14.09 -2.30 -8.35
C VAL A 152 -15.45 -2.04 -7.70
N GLN A 153 -16.03 -0.86 -7.89
CA GLN A 153 -17.35 -0.50 -7.33
C GLN A 153 -18.50 -1.30 -7.95
N ALA A 154 -18.36 -1.69 -9.22
CA ALA A 154 -19.34 -2.52 -9.91
C ALA A 154 -19.25 -4.02 -9.57
N ALA A 155 -18.18 -4.47 -8.92
CA ALA A 155 -17.99 -5.88 -8.57
C ALA A 155 -18.99 -6.34 -7.51
N ASP A 156 -19.63 -7.50 -7.72
CA ASP A 156 -20.48 -8.14 -6.71
C ASP A 156 -19.63 -8.81 -5.62
N THR A 157 -19.09 -7.98 -4.74
CA THR A 157 -18.22 -8.43 -3.66
C THR A 157 -18.78 -8.09 -2.29
N LYS A 158 -18.44 -8.91 -1.29
CA LYS A 158 -18.81 -8.69 0.12
C LYS A 158 -17.65 -8.15 0.97
N ILE A 159 -16.47 -8.03 0.38
CA ILE A 159 -15.30 -7.51 1.10
C ILE A 159 -15.29 -6.00 1.06
N THR A 160 -14.72 -5.40 2.11
CA THR A 160 -14.45 -3.97 2.11
C THR A 160 -13.21 -3.69 1.25
N VAL A 161 -13.38 -2.88 0.20
CA VAL A 161 -12.28 -2.43 -0.65
C VAL A 161 -12.04 -0.94 -0.38
N GLY A 162 -10.80 -0.58 -0.14
CA GLY A 162 -10.31 0.77 0.07
C GLY A 162 -9.13 1.08 -0.84
N PHE A 163 -8.52 2.24 -0.62
CA PHE A 163 -7.42 2.73 -1.43
C PHE A 163 -6.23 3.13 -0.55
N CYS A 164 -5.04 2.64 -0.93
CA CYS A 164 -3.76 3.10 -0.43
C CYS A 164 -3.14 4.04 -1.47
N PHE A 165 -2.84 5.28 -1.06
CA PHE A 165 -2.18 6.25 -1.93
C PHE A 165 -0.69 6.32 -1.62
N ASP A 166 0.16 5.96 -2.59
CA ASP A 166 1.61 6.13 -2.50
C ASP A 166 2.06 7.35 -3.29
N THR A 167 2.73 8.28 -2.60
CA THR A 167 3.20 9.56 -3.16
C THR A 167 4.41 9.39 -4.09
N CYS A 168 5.33 8.46 -3.78
CA CYS A 168 6.45 8.11 -4.66
C CYS A 168 5.96 7.48 -5.96
N HIS A 169 4.98 6.59 -5.87
CA HIS A 169 4.39 5.95 -7.05
C HIS A 169 3.71 6.98 -7.97
N ALA A 170 2.97 7.94 -7.41
CA ALA A 170 2.35 9.01 -8.20
C ALA A 170 3.40 9.88 -8.90
N HIS A 171 4.47 10.27 -8.19
CA HIS A 171 5.61 10.99 -8.76
C HIS A 171 6.28 10.20 -9.90
N ALA A 172 6.59 8.93 -9.64
CA ALA A 172 7.23 8.06 -10.62
C ALA A 172 6.33 7.76 -11.83
N ALA A 173 5.02 7.71 -11.63
CA ALA A 173 4.04 7.58 -12.71
C ALA A 173 3.95 8.84 -13.59
N GLY A 174 4.41 10.00 -13.11
CA GLY A 174 4.34 11.28 -13.79
C GLY A 174 2.99 11.97 -13.60
N GLU A 175 2.34 11.77 -12.45
CA GLU A 175 1.17 12.53 -12.04
C GLU A 175 1.59 13.84 -11.40
N GLU A 176 0.91 14.95 -11.75
CA GLU A 176 1.12 16.23 -11.06
C GLU A 176 0.72 16.08 -9.59
N LEU A 177 1.62 16.48 -8.67
CA LEU A 177 1.45 16.21 -7.26
C LEU A 177 0.78 17.33 -6.47
N SER A 178 0.76 18.54 -7.01
CA SER A 178 0.19 19.72 -6.33
C SER A 178 -1.30 19.58 -6.03
N ASP A 179 -2.03 18.79 -6.84
CA ASP A 179 -3.46 18.48 -6.69
C ASP A 179 -3.75 16.97 -6.62
N ALA A 180 -2.72 16.14 -6.48
CA ALA A 180 -2.85 14.68 -6.59
C ALA A 180 -3.83 14.10 -5.56
N VAL A 181 -3.74 14.52 -4.31
CA VAL A 181 -4.63 14.04 -3.23
C VAL A 181 -6.09 14.38 -3.54
N GLU A 182 -6.36 15.61 -3.99
CA GLU A 182 -7.72 16.03 -4.34
C GLU A 182 -8.27 15.23 -5.53
N ARG A 183 -7.43 14.97 -6.54
CA ARG A 183 -7.81 14.17 -7.71
C ARG A 183 -8.10 12.72 -7.31
N VAL A 184 -7.25 12.13 -6.48
CA VAL A 184 -7.46 10.78 -5.94
C VAL A 184 -8.75 10.72 -5.12
N LEU A 185 -8.98 11.68 -4.22
CA LEU A 185 -10.21 11.73 -3.41
C LEU A 185 -11.47 11.84 -4.29
N LYS A 186 -11.42 12.57 -5.41
CA LYS A 186 -12.54 12.62 -6.38
C LYS A 186 -12.79 11.26 -7.04
N ILE A 187 -11.76 10.44 -7.24
CA ILE A 187 -11.87 9.11 -7.87
C ILE A 187 -12.39 8.09 -6.87
N VAL A 188 -11.71 7.97 -5.71
CA VAL A 188 -11.92 6.86 -4.78
C VAL A 188 -12.84 7.20 -3.59
N GLY A 189 -13.16 8.48 -3.41
CA GLY A 189 -14.02 9.00 -2.33
C GLY A 189 -13.29 9.19 -0.99
N ARG A 190 -12.33 8.35 -0.65
CA ARG A 190 -11.47 8.47 0.54
C ARG A 190 -10.15 7.73 0.32
N ILE A 191 -9.11 8.19 0.98
CA ILE A 191 -7.85 7.45 1.13
C ILE A 191 -7.91 6.70 2.46
N ASP A 192 -7.70 5.38 2.45
CA ASP A 192 -7.77 4.54 3.65
C ASP A 192 -6.40 4.36 4.31
N LEU A 193 -5.32 4.54 3.52
CA LEU A 193 -3.94 4.54 3.97
C LEU A 193 -3.11 5.44 3.04
N LEU A 194 -2.19 6.21 3.60
CA LEU A 194 -1.19 6.96 2.85
C LEU A 194 0.18 6.30 3.02
N HIS A 195 0.82 5.92 1.92
CA HIS A 195 2.25 5.67 1.90
C HIS A 195 2.97 7.00 1.58
N ALA A 196 3.51 7.63 2.63
CA ALA A 196 4.18 8.92 2.52
C ALA A 196 5.65 8.72 2.17
N ASN A 197 5.91 8.33 0.94
CA ASN A 197 7.25 8.05 0.42
C ASN A 197 7.72 9.17 -0.50
N ASP A 198 8.91 9.74 -0.26
CA ASP A 198 9.57 10.59 -1.25
C ASP A 198 10.26 9.71 -2.31
N SER A 199 10.74 10.28 -3.39
CA SER A 199 11.32 9.55 -4.52
C SER A 199 12.79 9.89 -4.72
N GLN A 200 13.63 8.87 -4.91
CA GLN A 200 15.00 9.02 -5.42
C GLN A 200 15.02 9.23 -6.95
N GLY A 201 13.96 8.75 -7.63
CA GLY A 201 13.83 8.83 -9.09
C GLY A 201 13.33 10.19 -9.57
N GLU A 202 13.61 10.50 -10.83
CA GLU A 202 13.06 11.69 -11.47
C GLU A 202 11.55 11.53 -11.72
N PHE A 203 10.86 12.65 -11.84
CA PHE A 203 9.45 12.71 -12.18
C PHE A 203 9.15 11.94 -13.48
N GLY A 204 8.12 11.10 -13.45
CA GLY A 204 7.71 10.30 -14.60
C GLY A 204 8.68 9.15 -14.97
N SER A 205 9.67 8.85 -14.12
CA SER A 205 10.69 7.83 -14.40
C SER A 205 10.16 6.39 -14.47
N GLY A 206 8.98 6.14 -13.93
CA GLY A 206 8.41 4.79 -13.80
C GLY A 206 9.16 3.89 -12.79
N ARG A 207 10.07 4.47 -12.00
CA ARG A 207 10.93 3.71 -11.07
C ARG A 207 10.41 3.89 -9.64
N ASP A 208 10.07 2.77 -9.05
CA ASP A 208 9.78 2.69 -7.63
C ASP A 208 11.10 2.67 -6.83
N ARG A 209 11.45 3.82 -6.23
CA ARG A 209 12.66 4.01 -5.43
C ARG A 209 12.37 5.05 -4.35
N HIS A 210 12.00 4.55 -3.18
CA HIS A 210 11.63 5.39 -2.05
C HIS A 210 12.83 6.15 -1.48
N ALA A 211 12.56 7.36 -1.02
CA ALA A 211 13.41 8.14 -0.12
C ALA A 211 12.58 8.48 1.13
N SER A 212 13.26 8.81 2.23
CA SER A 212 12.57 9.32 3.41
C SER A 212 11.76 10.58 3.07
N PRO A 213 10.60 10.80 3.72
CA PRO A 213 9.76 11.96 3.43
C PRO A 213 10.55 13.28 3.50
N GLY A 214 10.45 14.08 2.45
CA GLY A 214 11.12 15.37 2.32
C GLY A 214 12.61 15.31 1.98
N GLN A 215 13.17 14.13 1.72
CA GLN A 215 14.61 13.95 1.39
C GLN A 215 14.86 13.48 -0.04
N GLY A 216 13.83 13.41 -0.86
CA GLY A 216 13.91 12.99 -2.25
C GLY A 216 13.62 14.11 -3.25
N LYS A 217 13.22 13.72 -4.43
CA LYS A 217 12.95 14.60 -5.58
C LYS A 217 11.56 15.27 -5.54
N ILE A 218 10.63 14.75 -4.70
CA ILE A 218 9.34 15.41 -4.45
C ILE A 218 9.58 16.65 -3.58
N GLY A 219 10.40 16.51 -2.56
CA GLY A 219 10.79 17.59 -1.67
C GLY A 219 9.83 17.86 -0.51
N PRO A 220 10.31 18.59 0.52
CA PRO A 220 9.62 18.68 1.80
C PRO A 220 8.27 19.40 1.75
N ASP A 221 8.16 20.49 0.96
CA ASP A 221 6.94 21.31 0.95
C ASP A 221 5.77 20.56 0.33
N LEU A 222 6.01 19.90 -0.80
CA LEU A 222 4.98 19.13 -1.49
C LEU A 222 4.59 17.86 -0.71
N MET A 223 5.57 17.21 -0.08
CA MET A 223 5.31 16.09 0.83
C MET A 223 4.40 16.52 2.00
N ARG A 224 4.71 17.63 2.68
CA ARG A 224 3.86 18.18 3.76
C ARG A 224 2.45 18.47 3.28
N HIS A 225 2.32 19.07 2.10
CA HIS A 225 1.01 19.37 1.51
C HIS A 225 0.17 18.12 1.31
N MET A 226 0.74 17.07 0.69
CA MET A 226 0.03 15.81 0.44
C MET A 226 -0.34 15.08 1.73
N ILE A 227 0.58 15.03 2.71
CA ILE A 227 0.34 14.41 4.02
C ILE A 227 -0.83 15.10 4.74
N ALA A 228 -0.82 16.42 4.80
CA ALA A 228 -1.87 17.20 5.45
C ALA A 228 -3.24 17.04 4.77
N ALA A 229 -3.25 16.91 3.43
CA ALA A 229 -4.49 16.81 2.64
C ALA A 229 -5.11 15.40 2.65
N ALA A 230 -4.33 14.35 2.89
CA ALA A 230 -4.79 12.97 2.71
C ALA A 230 -5.85 12.52 3.72
N GLY A 231 -5.82 13.01 4.96
CA GLY A 231 -6.81 12.68 6.00
C GLY A 231 -6.86 11.20 6.38
N ALA A 232 -5.78 10.46 6.21
CA ALA A 232 -5.67 9.02 6.37
C ALA A 232 -4.52 8.63 7.33
N PRO A 233 -4.52 7.44 7.93
CA PRO A 233 -3.35 6.87 8.56
C PRO A 233 -2.14 6.89 7.61
N VAL A 234 -0.94 7.11 8.16
CA VAL A 234 0.27 7.29 7.36
C VAL A 234 1.31 6.24 7.70
N ILE A 235 1.81 5.57 6.68
CA ILE A 235 2.97 4.68 6.75
C ILE A 235 4.08 5.26 5.89
N ILE A 236 5.31 5.31 6.42
CA ILE A 236 6.51 5.53 5.62
C ILE A 236 7.19 4.19 5.31
N GLU A 237 7.78 4.07 4.13
CA GLU A 237 8.47 2.85 3.71
C GLU A 237 9.93 3.18 3.39
N PRO A 238 10.85 3.02 4.34
CA PRO A 238 12.26 3.30 4.09
C PRO A 238 12.77 2.39 2.97
N HIS A 239 13.53 2.96 2.03
CA HIS A 239 14.04 2.28 0.83
C HIS A 239 14.74 0.94 1.11
N ASP A 240 15.36 0.83 2.27
CA ASP A 240 15.95 -0.40 2.76
C ASP A 240 15.65 -0.54 4.26
N ALA A 241 14.48 -1.09 4.55
CA ALA A 241 14.07 -1.37 5.93
C ALA A 241 15.08 -2.27 6.67
N LYS A 242 15.98 -2.97 5.94
CA LYS A 242 17.04 -3.79 6.53
C LYS A 242 18.28 -2.98 6.91
N THR A 243 18.53 -1.88 6.19
CA THR A 243 19.73 -1.03 6.38
C THR A 243 19.40 0.35 6.93
N ALA A 244 18.16 0.83 6.80
CA ALA A 244 17.73 2.06 7.46
C ALA A 244 17.75 1.83 8.98
N GLY A 245 18.68 2.49 9.65
CA GLY A 245 18.72 2.47 11.10
C GLY A 245 17.45 3.10 11.71
N PRO A 246 17.10 2.75 12.97
CA PRO A 246 15.89 3.25 13.63
C PRO A 246 15.84 4.79 13.70
N ASP A 247 16.97 5.47 13.72
CA ASP A 247 17.04 6.94 13.73
C ASP A 247 16.49 7.56 12.45
N ILE A 248 16.75 6.96 11.29
CA ILE A 248 16.24 7.42 10.00
C ILE A 248 14.73 7.26 9.95
N VAL A 249 14.23 6.12 10.43
CA VAL A 249 12.78 5.84 10.48
C VAL A 249 12.07 6.79 11.44
N ARG A 250 12.62 7.01 12.64
CA ARG A 250 12.09 7.98 13.61
C ARG A 250 12.01 9.39 13.02
N ALA A 251 13.08 9.86 12.37
CA ALA A 251 13.09 11.17 11.72
C ALA A 251 12.00 11.29 10.63
N GLY A 252 11.75 10.22 9.89
CA GLY A 252 10.64 10.18 8.91
C GLY A 252 9.26 10.26 9.58
N ILE A 253 9.05 9.54 10.68
CA ILE A 253 7.82 9.60 11.48
C ILE A 253 7.62 11.01 12.06
N GLU A 254 8.65 11.63 12.58
CA GLU A 254 8.61 13.01 13.10
C GLU A 254 8.26 14.01 11.99
N PHE A 255 8.88 13.89 10.81
CA PHE A 255 8.54 14.73 9.65
C PHE A 255 7.05 14.64 9.30
N VAL A 256 6.47 13.43 9.31
CA VAL A 256 5.03 13.24 9.05
C VAL A 256 4.17 13.87 10.14
N ARG A 257 4.54 13.71 11.41
CA ARG A 257 3.81 14.34 12.54
C ARG A 257 3.83 15.84 12.47
N ASP A 258 4.99 16.43 12.12
CA ASP A 258 5.11 17.87 11.93
C ASP A 258 4.25 18.38 10.76
N ALA A 259 4.06 17.56 9.73
CA ALA A 259 3.20 17.89 8.60
C ALA A 259 1.70 17.84 8.94
N LEU A 260 1.32 17.11 9.99
CA LEU A 260 -0.06 16.94 10.47
C LEU A 260 -0.42 17.92 11.60
N ALA A 261 0.57 18.61 12.18
CA ALA A 261 0.37 19.57 13.29
C ALA A 261 -0.14 20.93 12.79
#